data_ee47e52e20930beb167feddb8c8db0a5
#
_entry.id   ee47e52e20930beb167feddb8c8db0a5
#
_cell.length_a   1.000
_cell.length_b   1.000
_cell.length_c   1.000
_cell.angle_alpha   90.00
_cell.angle_beta   90.00
_cell.angle_gamma   90.00
#
_symmetry.space_group_name_H-M   'P 1'
#
loop_
_entity.id
_entity.type
_entity.pdbx_description
1 polymer ?
#
loop_
_entity_poly.entity_id
_entity_poly.type
_entity_poly.pdbx_seq_one_letter_code
_entity_poly.pdbx_strand_id
1 'polypeptide(L)'
;LTGCPLRCVWCDTEYAFSGGKILTLTQILQQIKSFSCPRVCVTGGEPLAQPESLPLLKQLCDEGYEVSLETSGALPIADVDRRVSRVMDLKAPDSGESHRNLWDNIAELTPHDQIKFVISSRRDYDWARFKVDELALAGRVGDILFSPTHGELQPRELAEWLLQDRVPGRFQLQLHKLLWNDAPGH
;
A
#
# COMPACT_ATOMS: atom_id res chain seq x y z
N LEU A 1 7.63 -1.64 -9.54
CA LEU A 1 7.64 -2.97 -10.17
C LEU A 1 6.37 -3.18 -10.99
N THR A 2 6.41 -4.03 -12.05
CA THR A 2 5.24 -4.35 -12.87
C THR A 2 4.70 -5.75 -12.54
N GLY A 3 3.46 -6.03 -12.96
CA GLY A 3 2.74 -7.25 -12.61
C GLY A 3 1.87 -7.08 -11.38
N CYS A 4 0.58 -7.39 -11.50
CA CYS A 4 -0.37 -7.39 -10.40
C CYS A 4 -1.40 -8.50 -10.61
N PRO A 5 -1.70 -9.34 -9.60
CA PRO A 5 -2.72 -10.38 -9.71
C PRO A 5 -4.14 -9.84 -9.48
N LEU A 6 -4.30 -8.56 -9.12
CA LEU A 6 -5.58 -7.91 -8.88
C LEU A 6 -6.02 -7.04 -10.06
N ARG A 7 -7.33 -6.72 -10.10
CA ARG A 7 -7.96 -5.82 -11.08
C ARG A 7 -8.96 -4.91 -10.36
N CYS A 8 -8.44 -4.09 -9.44
CA CYS A 8 -9.26 -3.14 -8.69
C CYS A 8 -9.97 -2.18 -9.66
N VAL A 9 -11.26 -1.92 -9.41
CA VAL A 9 -12.09 -1.06 -10.28
C VAL A 9 -11.49 0.34 -10.44
N TRP A 10 -10.92 0.88 -9.36
CA TRP A 10 -10.34 2.22 -9.29
C TRP A 10 -8.80 2.23 -9.28
N CYS A 11 -8.16 1.24 -9.94
CA CYS A 11 -6.70 1.18 -10.00
C CYS A 11 -6.13 2.43 -10.68
N ASP A 12 -5.27 3.16 -9.99
CA ASP A 12 -4.59 4.35 -10.50
C ASP A 12 -3.26 4.05 -11.21
N THR A 13 -2.84 2.78 -11.19
CA THR A 13 -1.56 2.31 -11.74
C THR A 13 -1.73 1.17 -12.75
N GLU A 14 -2.78 1.19 -13.56
CA GLU A 14 -3.03 0.13 -14.56
C GLU A 14 -1.86 -0.08 -15.52
N TYR A 15 -1.06 0.96 -15.77
CA TYR A 15 0.17 0.86 -16.56
C TYR A 15 1.21 -0.10 -15.95
N ALA A 16 1.09 -0.43 -14.66
CA ALA A 16 1.94 -1.39 -13.97
C ALA A 16 1.42 -2.83 -14.03
N PHE A 17 0.31 -3.11 -14.70
CA PHE A 17 -0.18 -4.50 -14.86
C PHE A 17 0.76 -5.37 -15.69
N SER A 18 1.46 -4.78 -16.65
CA SER A 18 2.36 -5.49 -17.55
C SER A 18 3.44 -4.56 -18.12
N GLY A 19 4.36 -5.11 -18.88
CA GLY A 19 5.42 -4.34 -19.53
C GLY A 19 6.60 -4.07 -18.59
N GLY A 20 7.21 -2.88 -18.71
CA GLY A 20 8.40 -2.50 -17.97
C GLY A 20 9.71 -2.97 -18.64
N LYS A 21 10.82 -2.82 -17.91
CA LYS A 21 12.16 -3.25 -18.32
C LYS A 21 12.71 -4.22 -17.30
N ILE A 22 13.29 -5.30 -17.76
CA ILE A 22 14.00 -6.24 -16.89
C ILE A 22 15.35 -5.59 -16.54
N LEU A 23 15.56 -5.39 -15.23
CA LEU A 23 16.80 -4.88 -14.68
C LEU A 23 17.35 -5.88 -13.66
N THR A 24 18.67 -5.99 -13.57
CA THR A 24 19.31 -6.75 -12.50
C THR A 24 19.22 -5.96 -11.18
N LEU A 25 19.31 -6.65 -10.05
CA LEU A 25 19.37 -5.99 -8.72
C LEU A 25 20.49 -4.94 -8.67
N THR A 26 21.66 -5.24 -9.21
CA THR A 26 22.79 -4.29 -9.29
C THR A 26 22.43 -3.01 -10.04
N GLN A 27 21.73 -3.13 -11.17
CA GLN A 27 21.29 -1.96 -11.93
C GLN A 27 20.27 -1.12 -11.18
N ILE A 28 19.31 -1.78 -10.48
CA ILE A 28 18.31 -1.11 -9.64
C ILE A 28 19.01 -0.33 -8.52
N LEU A 29 19.92 -0.96 -7.80
CA LEU A 29 20.68 -0.32 -6.71
C LEU A 29 21.53 0.85 -7.18
N GLN A 30 22.17 0.74 -8.34
CA GLN A 30 22.91 1.86 -8.93
C GLN A 30 22.01 3.06 -9.23
N GLN A 31 20.82 2.81 -9.76
CA GLN A 31 19.85 3.89 -10.00
C GLN A 31 19.38 4.53 -8.69
N ILE A 32 19.05 3.72 -7.67
CA ILE A 32 18.62 4.22 -6.36
C ILE A 32 19.72 5.12 -5.75
N LYS A 33 20.98 4.69 -5.79
CA LYS A 33 22.12 5.46 -5.29
C LYS A 33 22.25 6.84 -5.95
N SER A 34 21.89 6.94 -7.23
CA SER A 34 21.97 8.22 -7.96
C SER A 34 21.03 9.30 -7.44
N PHE A 35 19.93 8.91 -6.76
CA PHE A 35 19.00 9.87 -6.17
C PHE A 35 19.48 10.47 -4.85
N SER A 36 20.51 9.91 -4.21
CA SER A 36 21.04 10.36 -2.92
C SER A 36 19.98 10.53 -1.83
N CYS A 37 18.92 9.70 -1.85
CA CYS A 37 17.84 9.70 -0.89
C CYS A 37 17.96 8.47 0.01
N PRO A 38 17.93 8.61 1.35
CA PRO A 38 18.03 7.46 2.25
C PRO A 38 16.75 6.63 2.34
N ARG A 39 15.64 7.07 1.74
CA ARG A 39 14.33 6.42 1.79
C ARG A 39 13.98 5.82 0.46
N VAL A 40 13.51 4.55 0.49
CA VAL A 40 13.08 3.83 -0.71
C VAL A 40 11.71 3.22 -0.45
N CYS A 41 10.76 3.55 -1.33
CA CYS A 41 9.46 2.88 -1.36
C CYS A 41 9.45 1.85 -2.50
N VAL A 42 9.27 0.59 -2.16
CA VAL A 42 9.08 -0.49 -3.15
C VAL A 42 7.60 -0.66 -3.40
N THR A 43 7.18 -0.35 -4.61
CA THR A 43 5.77 -0.33 -5.03
C THR A 43 5.65 -0.78 -6.49
N GLY A 44 4.46 -0.65 -7.07
CA GLY A 44 4.20 -0.95 -8.49
C GLY A 44 2.80 -1.49 -8.70
N GLY A 45 2.67 -2.61 -9.40
CA GLY A 45 1.47 -3.43 -9.38
C GLY A 45 1.34 -4.12 -8.02
N GLU A 46 1.84 -5.37 -7.91
CA GLU A 46 2.03 -6.03 -6.61
C GLU A 46 3.48 -6.51 -6.51
N PRO A 47 4.31 -5.86 -5.68
CA PRO A 47 5.73 -6.21 -5.58
C PRO A 47 5.98 -7.66 -5.20
N LEU A 48 5.18 -8.23 -4.29
CA LEU A 48 5.35 -9.61 -3.83
C LEU A 48 4.96 -10.66 -4.87
N ALA A 49 4.36 -10.26 -6.00
CA ALA A 49 4.16 -11.15 -7.15
C ALA A 49 5.48 -11.44 -7.91
N GLN A 50 6.54 -10.69 -7.62
CA GLN A 50 7.87 -10.90 -8.20
C GLN A 50 8.80 -11.53 -7.15
N PRO A 51 9.33 -12.76 -7.38
CA PRO A 51 10.20 -13.43 -6.41
C PRO A 51 11.43 -12.61 -6.01
N GLU A 52 11.98 -11.83 -6.95
CA GLU A 52 13.16 -10.99 -6.72
C GLU A 52 12.88 -9.73 -5.87
N SER A 53 11.62 -9.46 -5.51
CA SER A 53 11.29 -8.36 -4.62
C SER A 53 11.81 -8.58 -3.19
N LEU A 54 11.74 -9.83 -2.68
CA LEU A 54 12.24 -10.16 -1.34
C LEU A 54 13.76 -9.96 -1.22
N PRO A 55 14.60 -10.48 -2.15
CA PRO A 55 16.03 -10.16 -2.19
C PRO A 55 16.31 -8.67 -2.31
N LEU A 56 15.55 -7.92 -3.13
CA LEU A 56 15.71 -6.48 -3.29
C LEU A 56 15.45 -5.74 -1.96
N LEU A 57 14.33 -6.03 -1.30
CA LEU A 57 13.97 -5.42 -0.02
C LEU A 57 15.06 -5.66 1.04
N LYS A 58 15.52 -6.90 1.15
CA LYS A 58 16.60 -7.26 2.08
C LYS A 58 17.89 -6.50 1.77
N GLN A 59 18.29 -6.46 0.51
CA GLN A 59 19.55 -5.80 0.11
C GLN A 59 19.50 -4.29 0.34
N LEU A 60 18.36 -3.63 0.10
CA LEU A 60 18.18 -2.22 0.43
C LEU A 60 18.37 -1.96 1.93
N CYS A 61 17.79 -2.80 2.78
CA CYS A 61 17.98 -2.70 4.22
C CYS A 61 19.44 -2.94 4.63
N ASP A 62 20.13 -3.90 3.99
CA ASP A 62 21.54 -4.21 4.24
C ASP A 62 22.47 -3.06 3.83
N GLU A 63 22.09 -2.26 2.82
CA GLU A 63 22.79 -1.06 2.40
C GLU A 63 22.42 0.19 3.23
N GLY A 64 21.56 0.06 4.24
CA GLY A 64 21.22 1.10 5.22
C GLY A 64 20.10 2.05 4.78
N TYR A 65 19.31 1.70 3.77
CA TYR A 65 18.11 2.46 3.40
C TYR A 65 16.97 2.25 4.40
N GLU A 66 16.19 3.30 4.64
CA GLU A 66 14.86 3.21 5.24
C GLU A 66 13.88 2.72 4.16
N VAL A 67 13.41 1.47 4.28
CA VAL A 67 12.62 0.82 3.22
C VAL A 67 11.17 0.68 3.63
N SER A 68 10.26 1.09 2.74
CA SER A 68 8.84 0.77 2.82
C SER A 68 8.40 -0.10 1.64
N LEU A 69 7.37 -0.92 1.88
CA LEU A 69 6.73 -1.77 0.88
C LEU A 69 5.24 -1.45 0.83
N GLU A 70 4.75 -1.01 -0.33
CA GLU A 70 3.32 -0.93 -0.61
C GLU A 70 2.86 -2.26 -1.20
N THR A 71 1.95 -2.98 -0.52
CA THR A 71 1.42 -4.28 -0.98
C THR A 71 -0.09 -4.32 -0.87
N SER A 72 -0.72 -5.03 -1.78
CA SER A 72 -2.18 -5.24 -1.80
C SER A 72 -2.70 -6.16 -0.69
N GLY A 73 -1.82 -6.82 0.06
CA GLY A 73 -2.21 -7.82 1.06
C GLY A 73 -2.80 -9.12 0.50
N ALA A 74 -2.78 -9.32 -0.81
CA ALA A 74 -3.28 -10.54 -1.46
C ALA A 74 -2.28 -11.70 -1.49
N LEU A 75 -1.02 -11.43 -1.15
CA LEU A 75 0.06 -12.42 -1.10
C LEU A 75 0.68 -12.46 0.31
N PRO A 76 1.33 -13.58 0.71
CA PRO A 76 1.98 -13.69 2.01
C PRO A 76 3.04 -12.62 2.23
N ILE A 77 3.07 -12.02 3.43
CA ILE A 77 4.06 -11.01 3.85
C ILE A 77 5.08 -11.54 4.85
N ALA A 78 4.97 -12.80 5.29
CA ALA A 78 5.79 -13.40 6.34
C ALA A 78 7.29 -13.39 6.02
N ASP A 79 7.66 -13.55 4.74
CA ASP A 79 9.05 -13.59 4.28
C ASP A 79 9.66 -12.21 4.03
N VAL A 80 8.90 -11.13 4.20
CA VAL A 80 9.41 -9.75 4.08
C VAL A 80 10.35 -9.46 5.24
N ASP A 81 11.53 -8.90 4.95
CA ASP A 81 12.51 -8.53 5.98
C ASP A 81 11.87 -7.59 7.01
N ARG A 82 12.03 -7.90 8.30
CA ARG A 82 11.38 -7.20 9.41
C ARG A 82 11.78 -5.73 9.57
N ARG A 83 12.85 -5.30 8.91
CA ARG A 83 13.28 -3.90 8.85
C ARG A 83 12.46 -3.07 7.89
N VAL A 84 11.75 -3.70 6.98
CA VAL A 84 10.86 -3.04 6.00
C VAL A 84 9.55 -2.64 6.69
N SER A 85 9.16 -1.38 6.56
CA SER A 85 7.82 -0.93 6.95
C SER A 85 6.82 -1.31 5.88
N ARG A 86 5.89 -2.22 6.20
CA ARG A 86 4.87 -2.70 5.26
C ARG A 86 3.63 -1.81 5.36
N VAL A 87 3.23 -1.23 4.24
CA VAL A 87 1.95 -0.56 4.08
C VAL A 87 1.03 -1.51 3.33
N MET A 88 0.17 -2.20 4.07
CA MET A 88 -0.71 -3.23 3.51
C MET A 88 -2.10 -2.66 3.24
N ASP A 89 -2.49 -2.66 1.96
CA ASP A 89 -3.77 -2.15 1.50
C ASP A 89 -4.85 -3.25 1.59
N LEU A 90 -5.71 -3.18 2.59
CA LEU A 90 -6.89 -4.03 2.70
C LEU A 90 -7.96 -3.57 1.72
N LYS A 91 -8.23 -4.41 0.73
CA LYS A 91 -9.16 -4.09 -0.35
C LYS A 91 -10.60 -4.08 0.14
N ALA A 92 -11.22 -2.90 0.10
CA ALA A 92 -12.61 -2.68 0.45
C ALA A 92 -13.56 -3.28 -0.61
N PRO A 93 -14.86 -3.47 -0.28
CA PRO A 93 -15.81 -4.16 -1.17
C PRO A 93 -15.92 -3.57 -2.58
N ASP A 94 -15.95 -2.23 -2.70
CA ASP A 94 -16.16 -1.57 -4.00
C ASP A 94 -14.91 -1.60 -4.90
N SER A 95 -13.76 -2.04 -4.37
CA SER A 95 -12.58 -2.36 -5.19
C SER A 95 -12.82 -3.54 -6.15
N GLY A 96 -13.83 -4.39 -5.90
CA GLY A 96 -14.04 -5.66 -6.60
C GLY A 96 -13.11 -6.79 -6.16
N GLU A 97 -12.07 -6.49 -5.38
CA GLU A 97 -10.99 -7.43 -5.03
C GLU A 97 -10.93 -7.78 -3.53
N SER A 98 -11.96 -7.43 -2.75
CA SER A 98 -11.99 -7.68 -1.30
C SER A 98 -11.87 -9.16 -0.91
N HIS A 99 -12.30 -10.06 -1.79
CA HIS A 99 -12.17 -11.53 -1.62
C HIS A 99 -10.73 -12.02 -1.71
N ARG A 100 -9.80 -11.18 -2.17
CA ARG A 100 -8.36 -11.47 -2.32
C ARG A 100 -7.55 -11.10 -1.08
N ASN A 101 -8.14 -10.42 -0.09
CA ASN A 101 -7.46 -10.14 1.18
C ASN A 101 -7.01 -11.44 1.85
N LEU A 102 -5.71 -11.62 2.04
CA LEU A 102 -5.15 -12.76 2.76
C LEU A 102 -5.12 -12.44 4.26
N TRP A 103 -6.14 -12.93 4.98
CA TRP A 103 -6.36 -12.59 6.39
C TRP A 103 -5.22 -13.07 7.31
N ASP A 104 -4.51 -14.14 6.93
CA ASP A 104 -3.35 -14.65 7.70
C ASP A 104 -2.25 -13.59 7.83
N ASN A 105 -2.16 -12.65 6.89
CA ASN A 105 -1.21 -11.54 6.96
C ASN A 105 -1.39 -10.65 8.19
N ILE A 106 -2.60 -10.59 8.74
CA ILE A 106 -2.89 -9.75 9.93
C ILE A 106 -2.05 -10.20 11.14
N ALA A 107 -1.78 -11.50 11.28
CA ALA A 107 -0.95 -12.03 12.36
C ALA A 107 0.53 -11.64 12.24
N GLU A 108 0.99 -11.34 11.03
CA GLU A 108 2.38 -10.97 10.72
C GLU A 108 2.67 -9.46 10.91
N LEU A 109 1.63 -8.65 11.07
CA LEU A 109 1.78 -7.20 11.22
C LEU A 109 2.32 -6.83 12.61
N THR A 110 3.10 -5.75 12.64
CA THR A 110 3.78 -5.20 13.82
C THR A 110 3.51 -3.70 13.95
N PRO A 111 3.85 -3.06 15.07
CA PRO A 111 3.76 -1.59 15.21
C PRO A 111 4.66 -0.81 14.23
N HIS A 112 5.53 -1.47 13.48
CA HIS A 112 6.35 -0.85 12.43
C HIS A 112 5.60 -0.76 11.08
N ASP A 113 4.47 -1.45 10.97
CA ASP A 113 3.67 -1.56 9.76
C ASP A 113 2.45 -0.63 9.79
N GLN A 114 1.82 -0.48 8.64
CA GLN A 114 0.61 0.32 8.46
C GLN A 114 -0.44 -0.49 7.69
N ILE A 115 -1.71 -0.23 7.98
CA ILE A 115 -2.83 -0.70 7.17
C ILE A 115 -3.40 0.49 6.41
N LYS A 116 -3.76 0.28 5.15
CA LYS A 116 -4.38 1.28 4.30
C LYS A 116 -5.73 0.78 3.78
N PHE A 117 -6.71 1.66 3.81
CA PHE A 117 -8.02 1.47 3.19
C PHE A 117 -8.22 2.56 2.14
N VAL A 118 -8.48 2.17 0.89
CA VAL A 118 -8.93 3.07 -0.16
C VAL A 118 -10.45 2.99 -0.23
N ILE A 119 -11.10 4.13 -0.07
CA ILE A 119 -12.54 4.28 0.18
C ILE A 119 -13.19 4.99 -0.99
N SER A 120 -14.15 4.32 -1.65
CA SER A 120 -14.92 4.87 -2.75
C SER A 120 -16.33 5.30 -2.33
N SER A 121 -16.86 4.72 -1.25
CA SER A 121 -18.24 4.94 -0.81
C SER A 121 -18.40 4.85 0.70
N ARG A 122 -19.59 5.19 1.19
CA ARG A 122 -19.98 4.98 2.58
C ARG A 122 -19.95 3.49 2.96
N ARG A 123 -20.29 2.59 2.05
CA ARG A 123 -20.20 1.15 2.25
C ARG A 123 -18.78 0.68 2.54
N ASP A 124 -17.82 1.17 1.77
CA ASP A 124 -16.39 0.85 1.99
C ASP A 124 -15.90 1.38 3.33
N TYR A 125 -16.30 2.61 3.67
CA TYR A 125 -15.95 3.22 4.95
C TYR A 125 -16.50 2.43 6.15
N ASP A 126 -17.79 2.06 6.12
CA ASP A 126 -18.41 1.30 7.20
C ASP A 126 -17.79 -0.10 7.33
N TRP A 127 -17.45 -0.74 6.20
CA TRP A 127 -16.73 -1.99 6.17
C TRP A 127 -15.31 -1.84 6.76
N ALA A 128 -14.56 -0.82 6.36
CA ALA A 128 -13.20 -0.58 6.86
C ALA A 128 -13.20 -0.33 8.37
N ARG A 129 -14.14 0.49 8.85
CA ARG A 129 -14.32 0.74 10.28
C ARG A 129 -14.63 -0.55 11.06
N PHE A 130 -15.54 -1.37 10.54
CA PHE A 130 -15.83 -2.69 11.14
C PHE A 130 -14.56 -3.55 11.20
N LYS A 131 -13.74 -3.57 10.15
CA LYS A 131 -12.48 -4.33 10.12
C LYS A 131 -11.42 -3.80 11.09
N VAL A 132 -11.36 -2.49 11.30
CA VAL A 132 -10.48 -1.91 12.33
C VAL A 132 -10.78 -2.49 13.70
N ASP A 133 -12.06 -2.58 14.06
CA ASP A 133 -12.50 -3.11 15.36
C ASP A 133 -12.37 -4.64 15.42
N GLU A 134 -12.88 -5.36 14.40
CA GLU A 134 -12.89 -6.83 14.35
C GLU A 134 -11.48 -7.42 14.46
N LEU A 135 -10.50 -6.80 13.80
CA LEU A 135 -9.11 -7.26 13.74
C LEU A 135 -8.21 -6.58 14.79
N ALA A 136 -8.77 -5.71 15.63
CA ALA A 136 -8.07 -4.93 16.65
C ALA A 136 -6.83 -4.19 16.08
N LEU A 137 -6.97 -3.57 14.89
CA LEU A 137 -5.86 -2.99 14.15
C LEU A 137 -5.17 -1.84 14.88
N ALA A 138 -5.92 -1.01 15.62
CA ALA A 138 -5.37 0.13 16.35
C ALA A 138 -4.29 -0.25 17.40
N GLY A 139 -4.35 -1.47 17.93
CA GLY A 139 -3.34 -2.00 18.87
C GLY A 139 -2.24 -2.83 18.20
N ARG A 140 -2.32 -3.05 16.90
CA ARG A 140 -1.46 -3.98 16.16
C ARG A 140 -0.45 -3.29 15.27
N VAL A 141 -0.85 -2.21 14.62
CA VAL A 141 -0.04 -1.47 13.63
C VAL A 141 0.27 -0.06 14.10
N GLY A 142 1.28 0.57 13.49
CA GLY A 142 1.66 1.94 13.83
C GLY A 142 0.66 2.98 13.37
N ASP A 143 0.08 2.77 12.17
CA ASP A 143 -0.93 3.68 11.62
C ASP A 143 -2.01 2.91 10.84
N ILE A 144 -3.22 3.48 10.81
CA ILE A 144 -4.32 3.04 9.95
C ILE A 144 -4.66 4.22 9.03
N LEU A 145 -4.53 4.02 7.73
CA LEU A 145 -4.67 5.06 6.71
C LEU A 145 -6.01 4.93 6.00
N PHE A 146 -6.74 6.02 5.90
CA PHE A 146 -7.97 6.12 5.12
C PHE A 146 -7.76 7.11 3.97
N SER A 147 -7.85 6.63 2.74
CA SER A 147 -7.62 7.42 1.53
C SER A 147 -8.87 7.42 0.65
N PRO A 148 -9.40 8.57 0.24
CA PRO A 148 -10.52 8.60 -0.69
C PRO A 148 -10.05 8.21 -2.09
N THR A 149 -10.85 7.45 -2.83
CA THR A 149 -10.64 7.20 -4.25
C THR A 149 -10.75 8.50 -5.03
N HIS A 150 -9.72 8.82 -5.79
CA HIS A 150 -9.67 10.05 -6.56
C HIS A 150 -10.79 10.11 -7.59
N GLY A 151 -11.52 11.22 -7.59
CA GLY A 151 -12.64 11.45 -8.53
C GLY A 151 -13.98 10.78 -8.13
N GLU A 152 -14.01 9.85 -7.18
CA GLU A 152 -15.23 9.16 -6.76
C GLU A 152 -15.75 9.64 -5.41
N LEU A 153 -14.90 9.73 -4.40
CA LEU A 153 -15.28 10.22 -3.08
C LEU A 153 -14.63 11.57 -2.79
N GLN A 154 -15.45 12.54 -2.39
CA GLN A 154 -14.93 13.84 -1.98
C GLN A 154 -14.06 13.72 -0.73
N PRO A 155 -12.80 14.22 -0.75
CA PRO A 155 -11.89 14.13 0.39
C PRO A 155 -12.48 14.68 1.70
N ARG A 156 -13.22 15.78 1.60
CA ARG A 156 -13.89 16.40 2.73
C ARG A 156 -14.91 15.47 3.38
N GLU A 157 -15.67 14.74 2.58
CA GLU A 157 -16.71 13.84 3.07
C GLU A 157 -16.11 12.70 3.90
N LEU A 158 -15.04 12.06 3.42
CA LEU A 158 -14.33 11.04 4.18
C LEU A 158 -13.73 11.61 5.48
N ALA A 159 -13.15 12.81 5.41
CA ALA A 159 -12.60 13.46 6.61
C ALA A 159 -13.67 13.74 7.66
N GLU A 160 -14.86 14.20 7.23
CA GLU A 160 -16.00 14.44 8.13
C GLU A 160 -16.49 13.13 8.78
N TRP A 161 -16.56 12.01 8.04
CA TRP A 161 -16.92 10.70 8.61
C TRP A 161 -15.92 10.25 9.68
N LEU A 162 -14.62 10.35 9.40
CA LEU A 162 -13.56 9.97 10.35
C LEU A 162 -13.65 10.79 11.65
N LEU A 163 -13.90 12.11 11.54
CA LEU A 163 -14.05 12.99 12.71
C LEU A 163 -15.31 12.68 13.51
N GLN A 164 -16.46 12.48 12.85
CA GLN A 164 -17.72 12.17 13.50
C GLN A 164 -17.67 10.86 14.27
N ASP A 165 -17.11 9.82 13.64
CA ASP A 165 -17.06 8.48 14.20
C ASP A 165 -15.83 8.25 15.11
N ARG A 166 -14.92 9.22 15.20
CA ARG A 166 -13.67 9.15 15.99
C ARG A 166 -12.87 7.89 15.74
N VAL A 167 -12.78 7.50 14.47
CA VAL A 167 -12.05 6.30 14.06
C VAL A 167 -10.57 6.45 14.39
N PRO A 168 -9.93 5.45 15.01
CA PRO A 168 -8.49 5.48 15.27
C PRO A 168 -7.73 5.29 13.97
N GLY A 169 -7.45 6.37 13.26
CA GLY A 169 -6.78 6.33 11.98
C GLY A 169 -6.43 7.71 11.46
N ARG A 170 -5.67 7.75 10.39
CA ARG A 170 -5.17 8.95 9.75
C ARG A 170 -5.79 9.10 8.36
N PHE A 171 -6.32 10.29 8.08
CA PHE A 171 -6.72 10.67 6.74
C PHE A 171 -5.48 10.88 5.85
N GLN A 172 -5.47 10.32 4.64
CA GLN A 172 -4.39 10.46 3.69
C GLN A 172 -4.92 10.76 2.30
N LEU A 173 -4.38 11.80 1.65
CA LEU A 173 -4.63 12.07 0.23
C LEU A 173 -3.56 11.40 -0.63
N GLN A 174 -3.94 11.08 -1.86
CA GLN A 174 -3.01 10.72 -2.93
C GLN A 174 -2.34 12.01 -3.44
N LEU A 175 -1.24 12.44 -2.79
CA LEU A 175 -0.58 13.72 -3.07
C LEU A 175 -0.09 13.82 -4.51
N HIS A 176 0.34 12.72 -5.12
CA HIS A 176 0.76 12.70 -6.51
C HIS A 176 -0.36 13.16 -7.45
N LYS A 177 -1.63 12.83 -7.16
CA LYS A 177 -2.79 13.30 -7.94
C LYS A 177 -2.98 14.81 -7.86
N LEU A 178 -2.67 15.41 -6.71
CA LEU A 178 -2.75 16.87 -6.53
C LEU A 178 -1.57 17.60 -7.17
N LEU A 179 -0.37 17.01 -7.16
CA LEU A 179 0.85 17.65 -7.62
C LEU A 179 1.08 17.46 -9.12
N TRP A 180 0.79 16.28 -9.64
CA TRP A 180 1.11 15.90 -11.03
C TRP A 180 -0.10 15.38 -11.82
N ASN A 181 -1.32 15.55 -11.27
CA ASN A 181 -2.55 14.98 -11.83
C ASN A 181 -2.40 13.47 -12.02
N ASP A 182 -2.70 12.96 -13.20
CA ASP A 182 -2.60 11.52 -13.51
C ASP A 182 -1.31 11.15 -14.27
N ALA A 183 -0.23 11.94 -14.12
CA ALA A 183 1.03 11.64 -14.79
C ALA A 183 1.62 10.31 -14.27
N PRO A 184 1.88 9.31 -15.14
CA PRO A 184 2.44 8.03 -14.72
C PRO A 184 3.83 8.15 -14.12
N GLY A 185 4.11 7.40 -13.03
CA GLY A 185 5.44 7.32 -12.43
C GLY A 185 5.78 8.45 -11.45
N HIS A 186 4.76 9.17 -10.96
CA HIS A 186 4.88 10.23 -9.94
C HIS A 186 4.15 9.88 -8.66
#